data_2f30b62c7ddeaae6f9e7a20f93db1035
#
_entry.id   2f30b62c7ddeaae6f9e7a20f93db1035
#
_cell.length_a   1.000
_cell.length_b   1.000
_cell.length_c   1.000
_cell.angle_alpha   90.00
_cell.angle_beta   90.00
_cell.angle_gamma   90.00
#
_symmetry.space_group_name_H-M   'P 1'
#
loop_
_entity.id
_entity.type
_entity.pdbx_description
1 polymer ?
#
loop_
_entity_poly.entity_id
_entity_poly.type
_entity_poly.pdbx_seq_one_letter_code
_entity_poly.pdbx_strand_id
1 'polypeptide(L)'
;SSQTNSMLPETVTMTKEQLMDKIKGGWAAQTIGVTYGGPTEFRYRSAMIQDYVPIGWNDGCIKGMFDHFPALYDDIYMDLTFVEVFERVGIDAPVDSFAHAFAYADYGLWHANAAARYNIMQGIMPPASGHWLNNPHADDIDYQIEADFAGLMTPGMPNTQSEISDKIGHIMNYGDGWYGGVYVGAMYSLAFVSDDIHFVVNEALKTI
;
A
#
# COMPACT_ATOMS: atom_id res chain seq x y z
N SER A 1 3.83 24.64 26.08
CA SER A 1 4.44 23.49 25.44
C SER A 1 4.91 23.92 24.06
N SER A 2 6.21 24.12 23.88
CA SER A 2 6.81 24.44 22.60
C SER A 2 6.70 23.20 21.70
N GLN A 3 5.90 23.28 20.67
CA GLN A 3 6.00 22.35 19.56
C GLN A 3 7.36 22.61 18.88
N THR A 4 8.30 21.73 19.11
CA THR A 4 9.49 21.63 18.27
C THR A 4 9.01 21.13 16.91
N ASN A 5 8.90 22.06 15.95
CA ASN A 5 8.80 21.71 14.54
C ASN A 5 10.10 21.00 14.18
N SER A 6 10.11 19.66 14.19
CA SER A 6 11.23 18.90 13.68
C SER A 6 11.23 19.04 12.15
N MET A 7 11.88 20.09 11.65
CA MET A 7 12.14 20.21 10.21
C MET A 7 13.14 19.15 9.82
N LEU A 8 12.82 18.39 8.75
CA LEU A 8 13.79 17.51 8.12
C LEU A 8 15.00 18.32 7.65
N PRO A 9 16.24 17.79 7.77
CA PRO A 9 17.39 18.41 7.15
C PRO A 9 17.18 18.45 5.62
N GLU A 10 17.82 19.43 4.97
CA GLU A 10 17.72 19.62 3.51
C GLU A 10 18.16 18.37 2.72
N THR A 11 19.10 17.62 3.27
CA THR A 11 19.60 16.37 2.70
C THR A 11 19.75 15.30 3.79
N VAL A 12 19.40 14.07 3.43
CA VAL A 12 19.66 12.88 4.26
C VAL A 12 20.56 11.94 3.47
N THR A 13 21.64 11.48 4.08
CA THR A 13 22.59 10.55 3.46
C THR A 13 22.57 9.22 4.18
N MET A 14 22.55 8.13 3.44
CA MET A 14 22.68 6.78 3.97
C MET A 14 23.49 5.89 3.02
N THR A 15 24.07 4.81 3.54
CA THR A 15 24.75 3.83 2.69
C THR A 15 23.73 3.00 1.91
N LYS A 16 24.20 2.30 0.87
CA LYS A 16 23.36 1.35 0.14
C LYS A 16 22.88 0.21 1.03
N GLU A 17 23.70 -0.24 1.96
CA GLU A 17 23.36 -1.28 2.93
C GLU A 17 22.25 -0.80 3.86
N GLN A 18 22.33 0.42 4.37
CA GLN A 18 21.26 1.02 5.19
C GLN A 18 19.96 1.15 4.41
N LEU A 19 20.02 1.61 3.16
CA LEU A 19 18.86 1.72 2.29
C LEU A 19 18.21 0.34 2.06
N MET A 20 19.03 -0.66 1.73
CA MET A 20 18.56 -2.03 1.52
C MET A 20 17.91 -2.61 2.77
N ASP A 21 18.50 -2.39 3.94
CA ASP A 21 17.96 -2.84 5.22
C ASP A 21 16.59 -2.21 5.50
N LYS A 22 16.44 -0.91 5.26
CA LYS A 22 15.14 -0.21 5.39
C LYS A 22 14.08 -0.76 4.42
N ILE A 23 14.44 -1.02 3.17
CA ILE A 23 13.53 -1.61 2.18
C ILE A 23 13.08 -3.01 2.64
N LYS A 24 14.01 -3.86 3.07
CA LYS A 24 13.68 -5.18 3.64
C LYS A 24 12.80 -5.07 4.88
N GLY A 25 13.08 -4.09 5.74
CA GLY A 25 12.26 -3.79 6.92
C GLY A 25 10.83 -3.42 6.54
N GLY A 26 10.65 -2.63 5.49
CA GLY A 26 9.32 -2.25 4.98
C GLY A 26 8.51 -3.46 4.50
N TRP A 27 9.10 -4.32 3.68
CA TRP A 27 8.46 -5.56 3.23
C TRP A 27 8.16 -6.52 4.38
N ALA A 28 9.09 -6.65 5.33
CA ALA A 28 8.88 -7.47 6.52
C ALA A 28 7.73 -6.91 7.38
N ALA A 29 7.68 -5.61 7.59
CA ALA A 29 6.65 -4.95 8.37
C ALA A 29 5.25 -5.13 7.76
N GLN A 30 5.13 -5.01 6.42
CA GLN A 30 3.88 -5.29 5.71
C GLN A 30 3.44 -6.74 5.94
N THR A 31 4.33 -7.70 5.76
CA THR A 31 4.06 -9.13 5.99
C THR A 31 3.61 -9.41 7.43
N ILE A 32 4.29 -8.81 8.40
CA ILE A 32 3.93 -8.91 9.81
C ILE A 32 2.54 -8.30 10.07
N GLY A 33 2.28 -7.12 9.52
CA GLY A 33 1.00 -6.41 9.68
C GLY A 33 -0.18 -7.22 9.13
N VAL A 34 -0.06 -7.75 7.93
CA VAL A 34 -1.07 -8.62 7.30
C VAL A 34 -1.33 -9.85 8.18
N THR A 35 -0.26 -10.54 8.59
CA THR A 35 -0.39 -11.75 9.42
C THR A 35 -1.02 -11.46 10.77
N TYR A 36 -0.65 -10.35 11.40
CA TYR A 36 -1.17 -9.95 12.71
C TYR A 36 -2.63 -9.53 12.66
N GLY A 37 -3.03 -8.82 11.59
CA GLY A 37 -4.41 -8.35 11.39
C GLY A 37 -5.38 -9.46 10.96
N GLY A 38 -4.90 -10.45 10.24
CA GLY A 38 -5.73 -11.48 9.63
C GLY A 38 -6.74 -12.17 10.57
N PRO A 39 -6.33 -12.63 11.77
CA PRO A 39 -7.25 -13.28 12.71
C PRO A 39 -8.41 -12.40 13.21
N THR A 40 -8.29 -11.09 13.09
CA THR A 40 -9.29 -10.12 13.55
C THR A 40 -10.10 -9.51 12.40
N GLU A 41 -9.70 -9.72 11.17
CA GLU A 41 -10.36 -9.18 10.00
C GLU A 41 -11.86 -9.53 9.98
N PHE A 42 -12.69 -8.52 9.73
CA PHE A 42 -14.16 -8.60 9.74
C PHE A 42 -14.82 -9.01 11.07
N ARG A 43 -14.07 -9.28 12.13
CA ARG A 43 -14.66 -9.72 13.42
C ARG A 43 -15.18 -8.57 14.27
N TYR A 44 -14.63 -7.38 14.13
CA TYR A 44 -14.93 -6.21 14.97
C TYR A 44 -15.56 -5.08 14.15
N ARG A 45 -16.60 -5.41 13.39
CA ARG A 45 -17.34 -4.43 12.59
C ARG A 45 -18.07 -3.45 13.49
N SER A 46 -17.90 -2.16 13.21
CA SER A 46 -18.53 -1.06 13.97
C SER A 46 -18.15 -1.01 15.47
N ALA A 47 -17.06 -1.67 15.85
CA ALA A 47 -16.55 -1.67 17.22
C ALA A 47 -15.01 -1.70 17.19
N MET A 48 -14.40 -1.12 18.21
CA MET A 48 -12.95 -1.23 18.44
C MET A 48 -12.63 -2.48 19.25
N ILE A 49 -11.53 -3.14 18.91
CA ILE A 49 -10.99 -4.23 19.72
C ILE A 49 -10.56 -3.64 21.05
N GLN A 50 -11.03 -4.23 22.15
CA GLN A 50 -10.66 -3.78 23.49
C GLN A 50 -9.22 -4.18 23.82
N ASP A 51 -8.50 -3.35 24.55
CA ASP A 51 -7.08 -3.54 24.89
C ASP A 51 -6.79 -4.87 25.60
N TYR A 52 -7.78 -5.42 26.33
CA TYR A 52 -7.65 -6.70 27.03
C TYR A 52 -7.83 -7.93 26.11
N VAL A 53 -8.22 -7.76 24.86
CA VAL A 53 -8.37 -8.88 23.92
C VAL A 53 -7.00 -9.27 23.36
N PRO A 54 -6.49 -10.47 23.66
CA PRO A 54 -5.19 -10.88 23.18
C PRO A 54 -5.26 -11.21 21.68
N ILE A 55 -4.29 -10.70 20.91
CA ILE A 55 -4.02 -11.16 19.56
C ILE A 55 -2.77 -12.04 19.64
N GLY A 56 -2.95 -13.34 19.40
CA GLY A 56 -1.86 -14.31 19.54
C GLY A 56 -0.77 -14.09 18.50
N TRP A 57 0.48 -14.13 18.94
CA TRP A 57 1.64 -14.06 18.07
C TRP A 57 2.75 -15.01 18.53
N ASN A 58 3.33 -15.75 17.59
CA ASN A 58 4.49 -16.59 17.82
C ASN A 58 5.28 -16.77 16.50
N ASP A 59 6.45 -17.37 16.58
CA ASP A 59 7.37 -17.54 15.44
C ASP A 59 6.78 -18.36 14.27
N GLY A 60 5.72 -19.11 14.52
CA GLY A 60 5.04 -19.89 13.48
C GLY A 60 3.89 -19.17 12.76
N CYS A 61 3.49 -17.97 13.21
CA CYS A 61 2.30 -17.30 12.69
C CYS A 61 2.37 -17.00 11.19
N ILE A 62 3.47 -16.44 10.73
CA ILE A 62 3.64 -16.10 9.31
C ILE A 62 3.58 -17.36 8.44
N LYS A 63 4.41 -18.37 8.79
CA LYS A 63 4.44 -19.62 8.03
C LYS A 63 3.07 -20.31 8.05
N GLY A 64 2.46 -20.41 9.21
CA GLY A 64 1.15 -21.04 9.35
C GLY A 64 0.07 -20.37 8.53
N MET A 65 0.07 -19.04 8.48
CA MET A 65 -0.89 -18.28 7.70
C MET A 65 -0.65 -18.46 6.19
N PHE A 66 0.59 -18.37 5.72
CA PHE A 66 0.92 -18.66 4.32
C PHE A 66 0.53 -20.07 3.88
N ASP A 67 0.75 -21.06 4.74
CA ASP A 67 0.46 -22.45 4.42
C ASP A 67 -1.05 -22.74 4.35
N HIS A 68 -1.86 -22.06 5.18
CA HIS A 68 -3.28 -22.39 5.34
C HIS A 68 -4.24 -21.37 4.71
N PHE A 69 -3.83 -20.12 4.60
CA PHE A 69 -4.65 -19.05 4.04
C PHE A 69 -3.83 -18.03 3.23
N PRO A 70 -3.18 -18.46 2.13
CA PRO A 70 -2.32 -17.59 1.32
C PRO A 70 -3.07 -16.40 0.71
N ALA A 71 -4.38 -16.50 0.52
CA ALA A 71 -5.21 -15.44 -0.02
C ALA A 71 -5.28 -14.17 0.87
N LEU A 72 -4.89 -14.29 2.15
CA LEU A 72 -4.77 -13.15 3.06
C LEU A 72 -3.69 -12.14 2.61
N TYR A 73 -2.72 -12.58 1.81
CA TYR A 73 -1.55 -11.78 1.44
C TYR A 73 -1.72 -11.02 0.11
N ASP A 74 -2.96 -10.62 -0.21
CA ASP A 74 -3.24 -9.79 -1.39
C ASP A 74 -2.48 -8.46 -1.36
N ASP A 75 -2.30 -7.83 -0.21
CA ASP A 75 -1.40 -6.69 -0.01
C ASP A 75 -0.06 -6.92 -0.72
N ILE A 76 0.57 -8.06 -0.43
CA ILE A 76 1.93 -8.35 -0.89
C ILE A 76 1.96 -8.70 -2.38
N TYR A 77 1.11 -9.59 -2.86
CA TYR A 77 1.16 -9.95 -4.27
C TYR A 77 0.63 -8.87 -5.20
N MET A 78 -0.23 -7.97 -4.72
CA MET A 78 -0.61 -6.77 -5.46
C MET A 78 0.59 -5.82 -5.60
N ASP A 79 1.27 -5.49 -4.50
CA ASP A 79 2.48 -4.66 -4.51
C ASP A 79 3.55 -5.26 -5.44
N LEU A 80 3.82 -6.56 -5.32
CA LEU A 80 4.80 -7.25 -6.15
C LEU A 80 4.45 -7.22 -7.64
N THR A 81 3.16 -7.26 -7.99
CA THR A 81 2.70 -7.12 -9.38
C THR A 81 3.12 -5.77 -9.95
N PHE A 82 2.93 -4.68 -9.20
CA PHE A 82 3.31 -3.36 -9.66
C PHE A 82 4.83 -3.17 -9.73
N VAL A 83 5.56 -3.69 -8.76
CA VAL A 83 7.04 -3.68 -8.78
C VAL A 83 7.58 -4.45 -9.99
N GLU A 84 7.02 -5.60 -10.32
CA GLU A 84 7.40 -6.39 -11.50
C GLU A 84 7.24 -5.59 -12.80
N VAL A 85 6.16 -4.82 -12.93
CA VAL A 85 5.96 -3.98 -14.11
C VAL A 85 7.03 -2.90 -14.21
N PHE A 86 7.39 -2.25 -13.10
CA PHE A 86 8.50 -1.29 -13.08
C PHE A 86 9.83 -1.94 -13.49
N GLU A 87 10.12 -3.14 -13.01
CA GLU A 87 11.34 -3.88 -13.39
C GLU A 87 11.38 -4.24 -14.87
N ARG A 88 10.27 -4.72 -15.40
CA ARG A 88 10.18 -5.21 -16.78
C ARG A 88 10.06 -4.11 -17.82
N VAL A 89 9.29 -3.07 -17.53
CA VAL A 89 8.96 -2.00 -18.50
C VAL A 89 9.77 -0.73 -18.26
N GLY A 90 10.11 -0.43 -17.02
CA GLY A 90 10.86 0.76 -16.61
C GLY A 90 10.07 1.72 -15.74
N ILE A 91 10.79 2.73 -15.21
CA ILE A 91 10.22 3.71 -14.27
C ILE A 91 9.08 4.54 -14.87
N ASP A 92 9.10 4.74 -16.18
CA ASP A 92 8.10 5.51 -16.92
C ASP A 92 7.00 4.63 -17.53
N ALA A 93 6.86 3.38 -17.06
CA ALA A 93 5.84 2.46 -17.55
C ALA A 93 4.44 3.13 -17.57
N PRO A 94 3.71 3.03 -18.69
CA PRO A 94 2.38 3.60 -18.78
C PRO A 94 1.39 2.84 -17.90
N VAL A 95 0.33 3.53 -17.45
CA VAL A 95 -0.67 2.93 -16.56
C VAL A 95 -1.31 1.67 -17.15
N ASP A 96 -1.46 1.58 -18.46
CA ASP A 96 -2.03 0.41 -19.12
C ASP A 96 -1.19 -0.86 -18.90
N SER A 97 0.13 -0.74 -18.74
CA SER A 97 0.99 -1.87 -18.40
C SER A 97 0.69 -2.43 -17.02
N PHE A 98 0.45 -1.55 -16.04
CA PHE A 98 0.04 -1.95 -14.68
C PHE A 98 -1.36 -2.53 -14.68
N ALA A 99 -2.29 -1.88 -15.36
CA ALA A 99 -3.66 -2.36 -15.48
C ALA A 99 -3.75 -3.75 -16.11
N HIS A 100 -2.98 -4.00 -17.16
CA HIS A 100 -2.92 -5.29 -17.83
C HIS A 100 -2.33 -6.37 -16.90
N ALA A 101 -1.18 -6.11 -16.28
CA ALA A 101 -0.55 -7.05 -15.35
C ALA A 101 -1.50 -7.41 -14.19
N PHE A 102 -2.14 -6.42 -13.62
CA PHE A 102 -3.14 -6.56 -12.56
C PHE A 102 -4.36 -7.38 -13.02
N ALA A 103 -4.97 -7.04 -14.15
CA ALA A 103 -6.21 -7.66 -14.58
C ALA A 103 -6.04 -9.13 -14.99
N TYR A 104 -4.89 -9.49 -15.54
CA TYR A 104 -4.60 -10.84 -16.05
C TYR A 104 -3.72 -11.67 -15.11
N ALA A 105 -3.47 -11.20 -13.88
CA ALA A 105 -2.79 -12.00 -12.87
C ALA A 105 -3.66 -13.17 -12.40
N ASP A 106 -3.01 -14.29 -12.07
CA ASP A 106 -3.67 -15.56 -11.71
C ASP A 106 -3.89 -15.68 -10.20
N TYR A 107 -4.36 -14.62 -9.55
CA TYR A 107 -4.74 -14.63 -8.15
C TYR A 107 -6.16 -14.07 -7.95
N GLY A 108 -6.79 -14.44 -6.82
CA GLY A 108 -8.12 -13.93 -6.45
C GLY A 108 -8.08 -12.45 -6.15
N LEU A 109 -9.15 -11.75 -6.49
CA LEU A 109 -9.37 -10.35 -6.17
C LEU A 109 -10.76 -10.16 -5.58
N TRP A 110 -10.89 -9.13 -4.74
CA TRP A 110 -12.14 -8.78 -4.08
C TRP A 110 -12.47 -7.31 -4.27
N HIS A 111 -13.70 -6.91 -3.95
CA HIS A 111 -14.16 -5.52 -3.86
C HIS A 111 -13.71 -4.64 -5.04
N ALA A 112 -13.04 -3.52 -4.77
CA ALA A 112 -12.59 -2.58 -5.80
C ALA A 112 -11.65 -3.24 -6.81
N ASN A 113 -10.77 -4.11 -6.37
CA ASN A 113 -9.85 -4.84 -7.24
C ASN A 113 -10.59 -5.79 -8.19
N ALA A 114 -11.56 -6.54 -7.70
CA ALA A 114 -12.35 -7.44 -8.54
C ALA A 114 -13.19 -6.66 -9.58
N ALA A 115 -13.81 -5.55 -9.17
CA ALA A 115 -14.55 -4.70 -10.06
C ALA A 115 -13.65 -4.03 -11.12
N ALA A 116 -12.47 -3.57 -10.72
CA ALA A 116 -11.49 -2.99 -11.65
C ALA A 116 -11.00 -4.02 -12.68
N ARG A 117 -10.68 -5.24 -12.24
CA ARG A 117 -10.32 -6.34 -13.16
C ARG A 117 -11.41 -6.56 -14.20
N TYR A 118 -12.65 -6.67 -13.76
CA TYR A 118 -13.80 -6.84 -14.67
C TYR A 118 -13.86 -5.68 -15.67
N ASN A 119 -13.77 -4.44 -15.20
CA ASN A 119 -13.82 -3.25 -16.05
C ASN A 119 -12.72 -3.27 -17.11
N ILE A 120 -11.49 -3.54 -16.72
CA ILE A 120 -10.34 -3.60 -17.64
C ILE A 120 -10.55 -4.67 -18.70
N MET A 121 -11.01 -5.84 -18.33
CA MET A 121 -11.33 -6.93 -19.27
C MET A 121 -12.45 -6.58 -20.25
N GLN A 122 -13.32 -5.62 -19.87
CA GLN A 122 -14.35 -5.07 -20.76
C GLN A 122 -13.89 -3.84 -21.56
N GLY A 123 -12.62 -3.47 -21.43
CA GLY A 123 -12.05 -2.31 -22.14
C GLY A 123 -12.24 -0.97 -21.42
N ILE A 124 -12.74 -0.97 -20.17
CA ILE A 124 -12.83 0.22 -19.34
C ILE A 124 -11.50 0.37 -18.61
N MET A 125 -10.60 1.17 -19.21
CA MET A 125 -9.22 1.34 -18.72
C MET A 125 -9.12 2.39 -17.62
N PRO A 126 -7.99 2.41 -16.85
CA PRO A 126 -7.74 3.47 -15.89
C PRO A 126 -7.73 4.86 -16.54
N PRO A 127 -8.15 5.90 -15.85
CA PRO A 127 -8.67 5.91 -14.49
C PRO A 127 -10.16 5.54 -14.37
N ALA A 128 -10.85 5.35 -15.47
CA ALA A 128 -12.30 5.02 -15.46
C ALA A 128 -12.60 3.69 -14.75
N SER A 129 -11.68 2.73 -14.78
CA SER A 129 -11.83 1.42 -14.13
C SER A 129 -12.01 1.50 -12.61
N GLY A 130 -11.40 2.49 -11.96
CA GLY A 130 -11.50 2.73 -10.52
C GLY A 130 -12.52 3.79 -10.13
N HIS A 131 -13.08 4.51 -11.12
CA HIS A 131 -13.97 5.62 -10.85
C HIS A 131 -15.35 5.13 -10.37
N TRP A 132 -15.94 5.83 -9.41
CA TRP A 132 -17.21 5.46 -8.77
C TRP A 132 -18.38 5.25 -9.76
N LEU A 133 -18.35 5.85 -10.95
CA LEU A 133 -19.34 5.58 -12.00
C LEU A 133 -19.28 4.17 -12.56
N ASN A 134 -18.11 3.51 -12.50
CA ASN A 134 -17.85 2.19 -13.06
C ASN A 134 -17.46 1.15 -12.02
N ASN A 135 -17.13 1.59 -10.81
CA ASN A 135 -16.67 0.73 -9.74
C ASN A 135 -17.43 1.04 -8.45
N PRO A 136 -18.38 0.18 -8.04
CA PRO A 136 -19.21 0.42 -6.86
C PRO A 136 -18.43 0.34 -5.55
N HIS A 137 -17.18 -0.12 -5.59
CA HIS A 137 -16.24 -0.25 -4.47
C HIS A 137 -15.13 0.80 -4.50
N ALA A 138 -15.28 1.89 -5.28
CA ALA A 138 -14.24 2.89 -5.47
C ALA A 138 -13.67 3.46 -4.15
N ASP A 139 -14.47 3.55 -3.10
CA ASP A 139 -14.06 4.04 -1.78
C ASP A 139 -13.55 2.94 -0.82
N ASP A 140 -13.50 1.69 -1.26
CA ASP A 140 -12.98 0.60 -0.44
C ASP A 140 -11.46 0.70 -0.26
N ILE A 141 -10.91 -0.09 0.65
CA ILE A 141 -9.52 0.07 1.10
C ILE A 141 -8.45 -0.55 0.17
N ASP A 142 -8.81 -1.02 -1.01
CA ASP A 142 -7.94 -1.86 -1.82
C ASP A 142 -6.58 -1.19 -2.12
N TYR A 143 -6.56 0.04 -2.61
CA TYR A 143 -5.28 0.71 -2.84
C TYR A 143 -4.54 1.06 -1.55
N GLN A 144 -5.23 1.24 -0.44
CA GLN A 144 -4.58 1.48 0.85
C GLN A 144 -3.68 0.32 1.27
N ILE A 145 -4.06 -0.91 0.96
CA ILE A 145 -3.23 -2.10 1.25
C ILE A 145 -2.15 -2.36 0.20
N GLU A 146 -2.15 -1.63 -0.89
CA GLU A 146 -1.32 -1.85 -2.08
C GLU A 146 -0.32 -0.72 -2.34
N ALA A 147 -0.31 0.33 -1.52
CA ALA A 147 0.47 1.54 -1.76
C ALA A 147 1.88 1.51 -1.16
N ASP A 148 2.21 0.49 -0.37
CA ASP A 148 3.47 0.35 0.34
C ASP A 148 4.67 0.42 -0.62
N PHE A 149 4.59 -0.27 -1.77
CA PHE A 149 5.63 -0.26 -2.79
C PHE A 149 5.95 1.16 -3.28
N ALA A 150 4.93 2.02 -3.44
CA ALA A 150 5.12 3.37 -3.95
C ALA A 150 5.98 4.21 -3.00
N GLY A 151 5.80 4.05 -1.69
CA GLY A 151 6.63 4.67 -0.68
C GLY A 151 8.03 4.05 -0.59
N LEU A 152 8.14 2.73 -0.70
CA LEU A 152 9.42 2.03 -0.69
C LEU A 152 10.29 2.36 -1.91
N MET A 153 9.68 2.74 -3.03
CA MET A 153 10.38 3.18 -4.25
C MET A 153 10.79 4.64 -4.23
N THR A 154 10.30 5.43 -3.28
CA THR A 154 10.48 6.89 -3.22
C THR A 154 11.01 7.35 -1.86
N PRO A 155 12.20 6.88 -1.42
CA PRO A 155 12.76 7.25 -0.11
C PRO A 155 12.87 8.77 0.06
N GLY A 156 12.18 9.31 1.08
CA GLY A 156 12.16 10.75 1.37
C GLY A 156 11.46 11.63 0.34
N MET A 157 10.72 11.05 -0.61
CA MET A 157 10.06 11.76 -1.70
C MET A 157 8.54 11.52 -1.71
N PRO A 158 7.79 12.00 -0.71
CA PRO A 158 6.36 11.73 -0.59
C PRO A 158 5.53 12.31 -1.76
N ASN A 159 5.98 13.40 -2.39
CA ASN A 159 5.30 13.96 -3.56
C ASN A 159 5.46 13.07 -4.80
N THR A 160 6.65 12.50 -5.02
CA THR A 160 6.87 11.52 -6.10
C THR A 160 6.04 10.25 -5.87
N GLN A 161 5.94 9.82 -4.61
CA GLN A 161 5.02 8.74 -4.24
C GLN A 161 3.58 9.07 -4.62
N SER A 162 3.12 10.30 -4.38
CA SER A 162 1.77 10.74 -4.74
C SER A 162 1.52 10.66 -6.26
N GLU A 163 2.53 10.98 -7.08
CA GLU A 163 2.44 10.85 -8.53
C GLU A 163 2.30 9.38 -8.98
N ILE A 164 3.05 8.47 -8.35
CA ILE A 164 2.91 7.02 -8.58
C ILE A 164 1.51 6.55 -8.17
N SER A 165 1.04 6.99 -7.02
CA SER A 165 -0.28 6.67 -6.48
C SER A 165 -1.42 7.22 -7.34
N ASP A 166 -1.27 8.40 -7.92
CA ASP A 166 -2.23 8.96 -8.87
C ASP A 166 -2.36 8.07 -10.12
N LYS A 167 -1.23 7.62 -10.64
CA LYS A 167 -1.21 6.74 -11.81
C LYS A 167 -1.79 5.35 -11.52
N ILE A 168 -1.35 4.69 -10.46
CA ILE A 168 -1.65 3.27 -10.20
C ILE A 168 -2.91 3.12 -9.34
N GLY A 169 -3.09 3.95 -8.34
CA GLY A 169 -4.21 3.83 -7.41
C GLY A 169 -5.59 4.00 -8.07
N HIS A 170 -5.65 4.78 -9.13
CA HIS A 170 -6.89 4.96 -9.89
C HIS A 170 -7.23 3.79 -10.83
N ILE A 171 -6.41 2.74 -10.88
CA ILE A 171 -6.83 1.48 -11.50
C ILE A 171 -8.06 0.93 -10.78
N MET A 172 -8.12 1.01 -9.44
CA MET A 172 -9.16 0.42 -8.62
C MET A 172 -9.93 1.39 -7.73
N ASN A 173 -9.36 2.53 -7.32
CA ASN A 173 -9.95 3.41 -6.32
C ASN A 173 -10.02 4.88 -6.73
N TYR A 174 -10.99 5.55 -6.14
CA TYR A 174 -11.16 7.00 -6.05
C TYR A 174 -11.63 7.37 -4.64
N GLY A 175 -11.65 8.66 -4.30
CA GLY A 175 -12.12 9.11 -3.00
C GLY A 175 -11.29 8.61 -1.84
N ASP A 176 -11.92 8.29 -0.72
CA ASP A 176 -11.25 7.92 0.52
C ASP A 176 -10.38 6.66 0.38
N GLY A 177 -10.79 5.70 -0.44
CA GLY A 177 -9.99 4.52 -0.74
C GLY A 177 -8.66 4.86 -1.40
N TRP A 178 -8.65 5.82 -2.32
CA TRP A 178 -7.43 6.32 -2.95
C TRP A 178 -6.59 7.18 -1.99
N TYR A 179 -7.22 8.11 -1.26
CA TYR A 179 -6.52 8.94 -0.27
C TYR A 179 -5.83 8.12 0.80
N GLY A 180 -6.47 7.05 1.27
CA GLY A 180 -5.86 6.12 2.23
C GLY A 180 -4.56 5.52 1.71
N GLY A 181 -4.51 5.12 0.44
CA GLY A 181 -3.30 4.62 -0.20
C GLY A 181 -2.21 5.68 -0.33
N VAL A 182 -2.55 6.89 -0.78
CA VAL A 182 -1.60 8.01 -0.84
C VAL A 182 -0.98 8.29 0.53
N TYR A 183 -1.78 8.27 1.55
CA TYR A 183 -1.34 8.49 2.93
C TYR A 183 -0.37 7.40 3.41
N VAL A 184 -0.71 6.13 3.19
CA VAL A 184 0.16 5.00 3.53
C VAL A 184 1.49 5.09 2.79
N GLY A 185 1.46 5.30 1.48
CA GLY A 185 2.67 5.45 0.67
C GLY A 185 3.55 6.62 1.13
N ALA A 186 2.94 7.75 1.51
CA ALA A 186 3.68 8.89 2.04
C ALA A 186 4.37 8.57 3.38
N MET A 187 3.72 7.82 4.27
CA MET A 187 4.34 7.36 5.52
C MET A 187 5.55 6.47 5.25
N TYR A 188 5.48 5.55 4.30
CA TYR A 188 6.64 4.73 3.90
C TYR A 188 7.79 5.58 3.36
N SER A 189 7.51 6.53 2.48
CA SER A 189 8.53 7.47 1.96
C SER A 189 9.25 8.21 3.10
N LEU A 190 8.49 8.75 4.04
CA LEU A 190 9.02 9.55 5.15
C LEU A 190 9.75 8.70 6.19
N ALA A 191 9.38 7.44 6.37
CA ALA A 191 10.05 6.53 7.29
C ALA A 191 11.51 6.24 6.92
N PHE A 192 11.92 6.48 5.68
CA PHE A 192 13.33 6.42 5.30
C PHE A 192 14.19 7.53 5.93
N VAL A 193 13.59 8.65 6.26
CA VAL A 193 14.31 9.89 6.65
C VAL A 193 13.96 10.38 8.04
N SER A 194 13.06 9.72 8.75
CA SER A 194 12.67 10.06 10.13
C SER A 194 12.30 8.82 10.94
N ASP A 195 12.75 8.78 12.18
CA ASP A 195 12.35 7.80 13.19
C ASP A 195 11.23 8.31 14.10
N ASP A 196 10.83 9.57 13.94
CA ASP A 196 9.75 10.18 14.72
C ASP A 196 8.40 9.81 14.11
N ILE A 197 7.69 8.87 14.75
CA ILE A 197 6.39 8.39 14.30
C ILE A 197 5.37 9.54 14.21
N HIS A 198 5.37 10.46 15.17
CA HIS A 198 4.46 11.61 15.16
C HIS A 198 4.73 12.53 13.98
N PHE A 199 6.00 12.77 13.66
CA PHE A 199 6.39 13.52 12.47
C PHE A 199 5.92 12.82 11.20
N VAL A 200 6.21 11.53 11.03
CA VAL A 200 5.85 10.74 9.84
C VAL A 200 4.33 10.78 9.61
N VAL A 201 3.54 10.50 10.64
CA VAL A 201 2.07 10.50 10.57
C VAL A 201 1.53 11.88 10.20
N ASN A 202 2.00 12.94 10.85
CA ASN A 202 1.49 14.30 10.61
C ASN A 202 1.97 14.87 9.27
N GLU A 203 3.21 14.60 8.87
CA GLU A 203 3.75 15.09 7.61
C GLU A 203 3.11 14.39 6.41
N ALA A 204 2.86 13.09 6.52
CA ALA A 204 2.17 12.34 5.49
C ALA A 204 0.75 12.85 5.19
N LEU A 205 0.04 13.38 6.19
CA LEU A 205 -1.28 13.99 5.99
C LEU A 205 -1.28 15.17 5.02
N LYS A 206 -0.13 15.81 4.80
CA LYS A 206 -0.03 16.94 3.87
C LYS A 206 -0.08 16.53 2.39
N THR A 207 -0.06 15.23 2.11
CA THR A 207 -0.15 14.70 0.74
C THR A 207 -1.58 14.44 0.27
N ILE A 208 -2.53 14.53 1.18
CA ILE A 208 -3.96 14.32 0.93
C ILE A 208 -4.79 15.54 1.26
#